data_4a9e8bf44f540bfe5a9860f19842188e
#
_entry.id   4a9e8bf44f540bfe5a9860f19842188e
#
_cell.length_a   1.000
_cell.length_b   1.000
_cell.length_c   1.000
_cell.angle_alpha   90.00
_cell.angle_beta   90.00
_cell.angle_gamma   90.00
#
_symmetry.space_group_name_H-M   'P 1'
#
loop_
_entity.id
_entity.type
_entity.pdbx_description
1 polymer ?
#
loop_
_entity_poly.entity_id
_entity_poly.type
_entity_poly.pdbx_seq_one_letter_code
_entity_poly.pdbx_strand_id
1 'polypeptide(L)'
;MNNITGLNEKRNFLFNIVVPFFNCENYIKKCLDSILKQSYKNYQVHIVDDCSSDNSYEIAATICSNKENFRIIKNSRRMGALNNIYNSFSTLIEEPTKTIDLIIDGDDYLYSSDVLNFLKEKYTQSNCLITYGSHLSSKGIQGKKYPNFIRKYNLYRNYFWYASHLRTFRHDLWLSI
;
A
#
# COMPACT_ATOMS: atom_id res chain seq x y z
N MET A 1 11.75 -17.72 36.32
CA MET A 1 12.50 -17.48 35.07
C MET A 1 11.68 -18.11 33.96
N ASN A 2 10.80 -17.34 33.34
CA ASN A 2 9.93 -17.84 32.28
C ASN A 2 10.66 -17.72 30.95
N ASN A 3 10.86 -18.85 30.29
CA ASN A 3 11.49 -18.97 28.99
C ASN A 3 10.67 -18.21 27.91
N ILE A 4 11.16 -17.06 27.47
CA ILE A 4 10.70 -16.34 26.28
C ILE A 4 11.54 -16.82 25.08
N THR A 5 11.49 -18.10 24.79
CA THR A 5 12.17 -18.72 23.62
C THR A 5 11.14 -19.43 22.73
N GLY A 6 10.15 -18.70 22.20
CA GLY A 6 9.10 -19.32 21.39
C GLY A 6 8.35 -18.43 20.41
N LEU A 7 8.82 -17.22 20.07
CA LEU A 7 8.05 -16.28 19.27
C LEU A 7 8.82 -15.70 18.06
N ASN A 8 9.69 -16.48 17.45
CA ASN A 8 10.26 -16.15 16.14
C ASN A 8 9.71 -17.08 15.04
N GLU A 9 8.43 -17.40 15.07
CA GLU A 9 7.76 -17.79 13.82
C GLU A 9 7.85 -16.55 12.92
N LYS A 10 8.55 -16.68 11.79
CA LYS A 10 8.64 -15.65 10.75
C LYS A 10 7.22 -15.33 10.32
N ARG A 11 6.61 -14.29 10.91
CA ARG A 11 5.25 -13.85 10.52
C ARG A 11 5.25 -13.61 9.02
N ASN A 12 4.51 -14.43 8.31
CA ASN A 12 4.37 -14.35 6.85
C ASN A 12 3.14 -13.52 6.53
N PHE A 13 3.28 -12.19 6.52
CA PHE A 13 2.18 -11.29 6.20
C PHE A 13 1.79 -11.39 4.73
N LEU A 14 0.49 -11.37 4.43
CA LEU A 14 -0.04 -11.06 3.11
C LEU A 14 -0.08 -9.53 2.95
N PHE A 15 0.50 -8.99 1.90
CA PHE A 15 0.27 -7.60 1.53
C PHE A 15 -0.88 -7.50 0.54
N ASN A 16 -1.95 -6.82 0.95
CA ASN A 16 -3.11 -6.52 0.12
C ASN A 16 -2.96 -5.10 -0.43
N ILE A 17 -2.53 -5.00 -1.68
CA ILE A 17 -2.14 -3.75 -2.33
C ILE A 17 -3.31 -3.24 -3.17
N VAL A 18 -3.72 -1.98 -2.95
CA VAL A 18 -4.73 -1.32 -3.77
C VAL A 18 -4.10 -0.18 -4.55
N VAL A 19 -4.33 -0.18 -5.86
CA VAL A 19 -3.84 0.83 -6.81
C VAL A 19 -5.04 1.48 -7.48
N PRO A 20 -5.62 2.54 -6.88
CA PRO A 20 -6.62 3.35 -7.56
C PRO A 20 -5.93 4.25 -8.58
N PHE A 21 -6.52 4.40 -9.77
CA PHE A 21 -5.96 5.28 -10.79
C PHE A 21 -7.03 5.92 -11.69
N PHE A 22 -6.67 7.05 -12.28
CA PHE A 22 -7.46 7.76 -13.25
C PHE A 22 -6.57 8.61 -14.15
N ASN A 23 -6.64 8.42 -15.47
CA ASN A 23 -5.89 9.17 -16.49
C ASN A 23 -4.40 9.28 -16.15
N CYS A 24 -3.71 8.17 -15.97
CA CYS A 24 -2.30 8.13 -15.61
C CYS A 24 -1.43 7.28 -16.57
N GLU A 25 -1.74 7.27 -17.87
CA GLU A 25 -1.06 6.47 -18.90
C GLU A 25 0.47 6.61 -18.89
N ASN A 26 0.97 7.79 -18.52
CA ASN A 26 2.40 8.04 -18.45
C ASN A 26 3.08 7.43 -17.21
N TYR A 27 2.32 6.98 -16.21
CA TYR A 27 2.84 6.59 -14.89
C TYR A 27 2.47 5.16 -14.50
N ILE A 28 1.28 4.67 -14.87
CA ILE A 28 0.72 3.40 -14.41
C ILE A 28 1.66 2.21 -14.68
N LYS A 29 2.37 2.21 -15.82
CA LYS A 29 3.38 1.19 -16.11
C LYS A 29 4.47 1.16 -15.05
N LYS A 30 5.02 2.31 -14.69
CA LYS A 30 6.09 2.43 -13.70
C LYS A 30 5.61 2.02 -12.31
N CYS A 31 4.39 2.38 -11.94
CA CYS A 31 3.73 1.97 -10.71
C CYS A 31 3.70 0.43 -10.61
N LEU A 32 3.09 -0.24 -11.59
CA LEU A 32 2.90 -1.69 -11.60
C LEU A 32 4.24 -2.45 -11.70
N ASP A 33 5.17 -1.98 -12.52
CA ASP A 33 6.53 -2.54 -12.61
C ASP A 33 7.25 -2.51 -11.25
N SER A 34 7.04 -1.46 -10.46
CA SER A 34 7.66 -1.34 -9.13
C SER A 34 7.11 -2.37 -8.13
N ILE A 35 5.84 -2.72 -8.25
CA ILE A 35 5.20 -3.78 -7.45
C ILE A 35 5.71 -5.16 -7.90
N LEU A 36 5.75 -5.42 -9.19
CA LEU A 36 6.23 -6.68 -9.76
C LEU A 36 7.69 -6.98 -9.39
N LYS A 37 8.52 -5.94 -9.26
CA LYS A 37 9.93 -6.04 -8.87
C LYS A 37 10.14 -6.33 -7.39
N GLN A 38 9.11 -6.33 -6.55
CA GLN A 38 9.29 -6.61 -5.12
C GLN A 38 9.85 -8.02 -4.91
N SER A 39 10.86 -8.14 -4.05
CA SER A 39 11.50 -9.42 -3.71
C SER A 39 10.60 -10.30 -2.83
N TYR A 40 9.81 -9.69 -1.95
CA TYR A 40 8.76 -10.36 -1.19
C TYR A 40 7.57 -10.70 -2.08
N LYS A 41 7.11 -11.97 -2.09
CA LYS A 41 6.13 -12.45 -3.08
C LYS A 41 4.74 -12.75 -2.51
N ASN A 42 4.56 -12.72 -1.18
CA ASN A 42 3.25 -12.94 -0.58
C ASN A 42 2.41 -11.65 -0.59
N TYR A 43 1.90 -11.29 -1.76
CA TYR A 43 1.04 -10.13 -1.96
C TYR A 43 -0.03 -10.41 -3.03
N GLN A 44 -1.14 -9.67 -2.93
CA GLN A 44 -2.18 -9.56 -3.95
C GLN A 44 -2.39 -8.08 -4.30
N VAL A 45 -2.85 -7.80 -5.53
CA VAL A 45 -2.98 -6.44 -6.04
C VAL A 45 -4.37 -6.22 -6.65
N HIS A 46 -5.08 -5.24 -6.13
CA HIS A 46 -6.34 -4.73 -6.68
C HIS A 46 -6.07 -3.43 -7.41
N ILE A 47 -6.22 -3.43 -8.72
CA ILE A 47 -5.97 -2.30 -9.60
C ILE A 47 -7.31 -1.78 -10.07
N VAL A 48 -7.65 -0.54 -9.70
CA VAL A 48 -8.99 0.00 -9.94
C VAL A 48 -8.91 1.23 -10.82
N ASP A 49 -9.32 1.07 -12.09
CA ASP A 49 -9.51 2.17 -13.02
C ASP A 49 -10.80 2.93 -12.69
N ASP A 50 -10.65 4.19 -12.33
CA ASP A 50 -11.77 5.07 -12.01
C ASP A 50 -12.39 5.72 -13.25
N CYS A 51 -12.67 4.93 -14.29
CA CYS A 51 -13.25 5.38 -15.56
C CYS A 51 -12.30 6.28 -16.37
N SER A 52 -11.05 5.85 -16.59
CA SER A 52 -10.09 6.57 -17.43
C SER A 52 -10.55 6.67 -18.89
N SER A 53 -10.21 7.79 -19.51
CA SER A 53 -10.43 8.08 -20.92
C SER A 53 -9.17 8.01 -21.79
N ASP A 54 -8.01 7.87 -21.14
CA ASP A 54 -6.70 7.63 -21.80
C ASP A 54 -6.38 6.13 -21.87
N ASN A 55 -5.16 5.76 -22.25
CA ASN A 55 -4.72 4.37 -22.39
C ASN A 55 -4.33 3.68 -21.07
N SER A 56 -4.59 4.29 -19.91
CA SER A 56 -4.17 3.76 -18.60
C SER A 56 -4.68 2.35 -18.35
N TYR A 57 -5.96 2.10 -18.64
CA TYR A 57 -6.57 0.79 -18.43
C TYR A 57 -5.93 -0.29 -19.31
N GLU A 58 -5.75 -0.02 -20.60
CA GLU A 58 -5.18 -0.96 -21.57
C GLU A 58 -3.74 -1.33 -21.21
N ILE A 59 -2.95 -0.34 -20.74
CA ILE A 59 -1.59 -0.55 -20.23
C ILE A 59 -1.63 -1.46 -18.99
N ALA A 60 -2.48 -1.15 -18.03
CA ALA A 60 -2.59 -1.92 -16.80
C ALA A 60 -3.07 -3.35 -17.09
N ALA A 61 -4.08 -3.53 -17.92
CA ALA A 61 -4.61 -4.83 -18.30
C ALA A 61 -3.55 -5.72 -18.99
N THR A 62 -2.75 -5.12 -19.86
CA THR A 62 -1.64 -5.83 -20.52
C THR A 62 -0.59 -6.32 -19.51
N ILE A 63 -0.22 -5.47 -18.53
CA ILE A 63 0.79 -5.83 -17.52
C ILE A 63 0.27 -6.91 -16.57
N CYS A 64 -1.03 -6.87 -16.24
CA CYS A 64 -1.65 -7.79 -15.29
C CYS A 64 -2.08 -9.12 -15.93
N SER A 65 -2.11 -9.22 -17.26
CA SER A 65 -2.48 -10.45 -17.95
C SER A 65 -1.65 -11.64 -17.45
N ASN A 66 -2.31 -12.76 -17.18
CA ASN A 66 -1.70 -14.00 -16.69
C ASN A 66 -1.02 -13.93 -15.31
N LYS A 67 -1.43 -13.00 -14.46
CA LYS A 67 -0.93 -12.88 -13.07
C LYS A 67 -2.08 -13.16 -12.10
N GLU A 68 -2.08 -14.33 -11.48
CA GLU A 68 -3.16 -14.80 -10.59
C GLU A 68 -3.38 -13.91 -9.36
N ASN A 69 -2.32 -13.27 -8.89
CA ASN A 69 -2.37 -12.38 -7.74
C ASN A 69 -2.69 -10.90 -8.10
N PHE A 70 -3.05 -10.62 -9.36
CA PHE A 70 -3.45 -9.29 -9.83
C PHE A 70 -4.89 -9.30 -10.29
N ARG A 71 -5.72 -8.45 -9.71
CA ARG A 71 -7.11 -8.23 -10.13
C ARG A 71 -7.26 -6.81 -10.64
N ILE A 72 -7.71 -6.66 -11.90
CA ILE A 72 -8.02 -5.37 -12.49
C ILE A 72 -9.53 -5.17 -12.57
N ILE A 73 -9.99 -3.97 -12.20
CA ILE A 73 -11.39 -3.55 -12.21
C ILE A 73 -11.46 -2.23 -12.98
N LYS A 74 -12.43 -2.11 -13.90
CA LYS A 74 -12.76 -0.86 -14.60
C LYS A 74 -14.13 -0.36 -14.15
N ASN A 75 -14.20 0.82 -13.57
CA ASN A 75 -15.46 1.44 -13.21
C ASN A 75 -16.19 1.96 -14.47
N SER A 76 -17.50 1.85 -14.50
CA SER A 76 -18.34 2.41 -15.56
C SER A 76 -18.53 3.93 -15.44
N ARG A 77 -18.22 4.50 -14.28
CA ARG A 77 -18.25 5.95 -13.98
C ARG A 77 -17.24 6.29 -12.91
N ARG A 78 -16.93 7.58 -12.77
CA ARG A 78 -16.07 8.09 -11.68
C ARG A 78 -16.71 7.79 -10.31
N MET A 79 -15.99 7.04 -9.49
CA MET A 79 -16.40 6.68 -8.12
C MET A 79 -15.56 7.42 -7.08
N GLY A 80 -14.38 7.90 -7.45
CA GLY A 80 -13.40 8.53 -6.58
C GLY A 80 -12.47 7.52 -5.89
N ALA A 81 -11.24 7.95 -5.63
CA ALA A 81 -10.19 7.09 -5.08
C ALA A 81 -10.60 6.45 -3.74
N LEU A 82 -11.23 7.22 -2.84
CA LEU A 82 -11.65 6.71 -1.53
C LEU A 82 -12.66 5.56 -1.64
N ASN A 83 -13.64 5.66 -2.54
CA ASN A 83 -14.62 4.60 -2.77
C ASN A 83 -13.96 3.34 -3.35
N ASN A 84 -13.03 3.52 -4.30
CA ASN A 84 -12.28 2.41 -4.89
C ASN A 84 -11.43 1.67 -3.85
N ILE A 85 -10.78 2.41 -2.95
CA ILE A 85 -10.01 1.86 -1.83
C ILE A 85 -10.94 1.11 -0.88
N TYR A 86 -12.05 1.74 -0.47
CA TYR A 86 -13.03 1.14 0.43
C TYR A 86 -13.55 -0.19 -0.10
N ASN A 87 -14.02 -0.22 -1.33
CA ASN A 87 -14.55 -1.44 -1.95
C ASN A 87 -13.48 -2.54 -2.10
N SER A 88 -12.23 -2.16 -2.35
CA SER A 88 -11.14 -3.12 -2.48
C SER A 88 -10.78 -3.77 -1.15
N PHE A 89 -10.74 -3.00 -0.06
CA PHE A 89 -10.44 -3.53 1.27
C PHE A 89 -11.65 -4.23 1.94
N SER A 90 -12.86 -3.97 1.45
CA SER A 90 -14.07 -4.67 1.92
C SER A 90 -14.23 -6.08 1.35
N THR A 91 -13.28 -6.55 0.54
CA THR A 91 -13.25 -7.96 0.10
C THR A 91 -12.88 -8.88 1.26
N LEU A 92 -13.43 -10.11 1.25
CA LEU A 92 -13.15 -11.08 2.29
C LEU A 92 -11.65 -11.42 2.35
N ILE A 93 -11.06 -11.30 3.53
CA ILE A 93 -9.69 -11.68 3.85
C ILE A 93 -9.73 -12.76 4.93
N GLU A 94 -9.08 -13.91 4.68
CA GLU A 94 -9.12 -15.06 5.58
C GLU A 94 -8.37 -14.82 6.90
N GLU A 95 -7.22 -14.13 6.85
CA GLU A 95 -6.39 -13.87 8.03
C GLU A 95 -6.16 -12.36 8.23
N PRO A 96 -7.16 -11.59 8.72
CA PRO A 96 -7.04 -10.12 8.84
C PRO A 96 -5.87 -9.66 9.71
N THR A 97 -5.53 -10.40 10.78
CA THR A 97 -4.41 -10.08 11.68
C THR A 97 -3.03 -10.32 11.07
N LYS A 98 -2.98 -11.09 9.97
CA LYS A 98 -1.76 -11.37 9.19
C LYS A 98 -1.77 -10.68 7.83
N THR A 99 -2.73 -9.81 7.57
CA THR A 99 -2.82 -9.03 6.34
C THR A 99 -2.48 -7.58 6.60
N ILE A 100 -1.65 -7.03 5.72
CA ILE A 100 -1.27 -5.61 5.72
C ILE A 100 -1.84 -4.99 4.45
N ASP A 101 -2.77 -4.06 4.64
CA ASP A 101 -3.29 -3.24 3.56
C ASP A 101 -2.31 -2.14 3.18
N LEU A 102 -2.21 -1.85 1.90
CA LEU A 102 -1.25 -0.92 1.34
C LEU A 102 -1.87 -0.19 0.16
N ILE A 103 -1.77 1.14 0.16
CA ILE A 103 -2.31 2.00 -0.90
C ILE A 103 -1.15 2.63 -1.67
N ILE A 104 -1.18 2.48 -3.00
CA ILE A 104 -0.26 3.14 -3.92
C ILE A 104 -1.11 3.84 -4.98
N ASP A 105 -1.00 5.16 -5.11
CA ASP A 105 -1.68 5.90 -6.18
C ASP A 105 -1.05 5.54 -7.54
N GLY A 106 -1.85 5.48 -8.61
CA GLY A 106 -1.40 4.98 -9.93
C GLY A 106 -0.31 5.82 -10.61
N ASP A 107 -0.05 7.03 -10.12
CA ASP A 107 1.04 7.92 -10.53
C ASP A 107 2.27 7.86 -9.61
N ASP A 108 2.20 7.07 -8.52
CA ASP A 108 3.32 6.80 -7.61
C ASP A 108 3.97 5.44 -7.89
N TYR A 109 5.13 5.18 -7.30
CA TYR A 109 5.82 3.89 -7.40
C TYR A 109 6.69 3.61 -6.16
N LEU A 110 6.90 2.34 -5.88
CA LEU A 110 7.78 1.88 -4.80
C LEU A 110 9.24 2.17 -5.15
N TYR A 111 9.98 2.78 -4.21
CA TYR A 111 11.34 3.26 -4.42
C TYR A 111 12.36 2.15 -4.72
N SER A 112 12.19 0.97 -4.11
CA SER A 112 13.10 -0.17 -4.29
C SER A 112 12.34 -1.50 -4.37
N SER A 113 13.04 -2.54 -4.77
CA SER A 113 12.51 -3.91 -4.80
C SER A 113 12.35 -4.55 -3.41
N ASP A 114 12.74 -3.87 -2.34
CA ASP A 114 12.77 -4.43 -0.98
C ASP A 114 11.81 -3.74 0.00
N VAL A 115 10.91 -2.90 -0.51
CA VAL A 115 9.96 -2.15 0.33
C VAL A 115 9.05 -3.07 1.14
N LEU A 116 8.52 -4.14 0.54
CA LEU A 116 7.64 -5.07 1.24
C LEU A 116 8.37 -5.88 2.33
N ASN A 117 9.63 -6.27 2.11
CA ASN A 117 10.44 -6.90 3.17
C ASN A 117 10.69 -5.93 4.32
N PHE A 118 11.03 -4.68 4.02
CA PHE A 118 11.19 -3.65 5.05
C PHE A 118 9.92 -3.45 5.88
N LEU A 119 8.75 -3.38 5.25
CA LEU A 119 7.48 -3.27 5.95
C LEU A 119 7.21 -4.52 6.80
N LYS A 120 7.41 -5.73 6.25
CA LYS A 120 7.30 -6.98 6.98
C LYS A 120 8.12 -6.96 8.28
N GLU A 121 9.38 -6.52 8.20
CA GLU A 121 10.23 -6.39 9.40
C GLU A 121 9.63 -5.43 10.42
N LYS A 122 9.13 -4.25 9.98
CA LYS A 122 8.52 -3.26 10.88
C LYS A 122 7.31 -3.82 11.60
N TYR A 123 6.40 -4.47 10.88
CA TYR A 123 5.22 -5.11 11.48
C TYR A 123 5.56 -6.30 12.39
N THR A 124 6.65 -7.01 12.09
CA THR A 124 7.12 -8.12 12.95
C THR A 124 7.74 -7.61 14.24
N GLN A 125 8.60 -6.57 14.16
CA GLN A 125 9.40 -6.10 15.29
C GLN A 125 8.64 -5.19 16.26
N SER A 126 7.71 -4.36 15.75
CA SER A 126 7.12 -3.28 16.55
C SER A 126 5.66 -3.49 16.93
N ASN A 127 5.03 -4.56 16.47
CA ASN A 127 3.58 -4.81 16.64
C ASN A 127 2.72 -3.56 16.30
N CYS A 128 3.18 -2.74 15.37
CA CYS A 128 2.47 -1.53 14.95
C CYS A 128 1.20 -1.90 14.17
N LEU A 129 0.20 -1.02 14.25
CA LEU A 129 -1.05 -1.16 13.51
C LEU A 129 -1.05 -0.39 12.21
N ILE A 130 -0.30 0.71 12.15
CA ILE A 130 -0.24 1.62 11.01
C ILE A 130 1.21 2.03 10.78
N THR A 131 1.61 2.14 9.52
CA THR A 131 2.83 2.86 9.14
C THR A 131 2.52 3.90 8.08
N TYR A 132 3.34 4.92 8.06
CA TYR A 132 3.36 5.90 6.97
C TYR A 132 4.80 6.14 6.52
N GLY A 133 4.97 6.38 5.24
CA GLY A 133 6.27 6.62 4.65
C GLY A 133 6.58 8.09 4.45
N SER A 134 7.62 8.32 3.67
CA SER A 134 7.99 9.60 3.08
C SER A 134 8.11 9.40 1.58
N HIS A 135 8.04 10.48 0.82
CA HIS A 135 8.19 10.45 -0.63
C HIS A 135 9.49 11.11 -1.08
N LEU A 136 9.93 10.72 -2.26
CA LEU A 136 10.94 11.42 -3.03
C LEU A 136 10.27 11.88 -4.34
N SER A 137 10.19 13.19 -4.55
CA SER A 137 9.60 13.73 -5.79
C SER A 137 10.53 13.49 -7.00
N SER A 138 10.00 13.59 -8.21
CA SER A 138 10.78 13.52 -9.45
C SER A 138 11.89 14.59 -9.52
N LYS A 139 11.77 15.68 -8.75
CA LYS A 139 12.77 16.75 -8.60
C LYS A 139 13.78 16.48 -7.47
N GLY A 140 13.78 15.30 -6.86
CA GLY A 140 14.68 14.93 -5.76
C GLY A 140 14.31 15.55 -4.40
N ILE A 141 13.12 16.15 -4.27
CA ILE A 141 12.67 16.75 -3.01
C ILE A 141 12.15 15.62 -2.10
N GLN A 142 12.79 15.43 -0.96
CA GLN A 142 12.36 14.46 0.04
C GLN A 142 11.25 15.04 0.91
N GLY A 143 10.23 14.24 1.20
CA GLY A 143 9.16 14.57 2.14
C GLY A 143 9.70 14.80 3.56
N LYS A 144 9.07 15.71 4.30
CA LYS A 144 9.49 16.06 5.66
C LYS A 144 9.11 14.96 6.66
N LYS A 145 9.94 14.80 7.69
CA LYS A 145 9.62 13.95 8.84
C LYS A 145 8.94 14.78 9.94
N TYR A 146 8.04 14.14 10.70
CA TYR A 146 7.49 14.79 11.88
C TYR A 146 8.61 15.13 12.89
N PRO A 147 8.63 16.35 13.45
CA PRO A 147 9.52 16.69 14.55
C PRO A 147 9.36 15.75 15.74
N ASN A 148 10.45 15.50 16.47
CA ASN A 148 10.45 14.54 17.57
C ASN A 148 9.42 14.86 18.66
N PHE A 149 9.15 16.14 18.94
CA PHE A 149 8.15 16.53 19.95
C PHE A 149 6.73 16.16 19.55
N ILE A 150 6.38 16.22 18.24
CA ILE A 150 5.08 15.77 17.73
C ILE A 150 4.88 14.28 18.01
N ARG A 151 5.92 13.49 17.77
CA ARG A 151 5.91 12.05 18.06
C ARG A 151 5.85 11.78 19.57
N LYS A 152 6.65 12.50 20.35
CA LYS A 152 6.73 12.32 21.81
C LYS A 152 5.41 12.63 22.52
N TYR A 153 4.68 13.67 22.08
CA TYR A 153 3.45 14.13 22.73
C TYR A 153 2.17 13.79 21.95
N ASN A 154 2.27 12.96 20.90
CA ASN A 154 1.13 12.52 20.06
C ASN A 154 0.28 13.69 19.49
N LEU A 155 0.94 14.75 19.03
CA LEU A 155 0.30 15.98 18.56
C LEU A 155 -0.04 15.97 17.07
N TYR A 156 -0.16 14.81 16.42
CA TYR A 156 -0.36 14.68 14.98
C TYR A 156 -1.61 15.41 14.47
N ARG A 157 -2.69 15.44 15.24
CA ARG A 157 -3.95 16.12 14.85
C ARG A 157 -3.83 17.64 14.86
N ASN A 158 -2.89 18.19 15.61
CA ASN A 158 -2.71 19.63 15.84
C ASN A 158 -1.52 20.18 15.06
N TYR A 159 -0.94 19.41 14.15
CA TYR A 159 0.23 19.81 13.40
C TYR A 159 0.03 19.60 11.89
N PHE A 160 0.89 20.23 11.07
CA PHE A 160 0.83 20.03 9.62
C PHE A 160 0.98 18.56 9.25
N TRP A 161 0.16 18.10 8.30
CA TRP A 161 0.20 16.75 7.82
C TRP A 161 1.48 16.48 7.02
N TYR A 162 2.40 15.72 7.57
CA TYR A 162 3.64 15.29 6.92
C TYR A 162 3.64 13.80 6.56
N ALA A 163 2.65 13.04 6.99
CA ALA A 163 2.50 11.65 6.60
C ALA A 163 2.20 11.59 5.10
N SER A 164 3.07 10.93 4.36
CA SER A 164 2.96 10.75 2.92
C SER A 164 2.84 9.28 2.54
N HIS A 165 2.84 8.99 1.27
CA HIS A 165 2.91 7.62 0.76
C HIS A 165 4.22 6.96 1.23
N LEU A 166 4.30 5.75 1.57
CA LEU A 166 3.33 4.68 1.50
C LEU A 166 2.50 4.64 2.79
N ARG A 167 1.17 4.54 2.71
CA ARG A 167 0.30 4.31 3.87
C ARG A 167 -0.01 2.84 3.94
N THR A 168 0.24 2.23 5.09
CA THR A 168 -0.09 0.83 5.33
C THR A 168 -0.71 0.66 6.71
N PHE A 169 -1.58 -0.33 6.85
CA PHE A 169 -2.22 -0.67 8.10
C PHE A 169 -2.59 -2.16 8.13
N ARG A 170 -2.74 -2.70 9.33
CA ARG A 170 -3.24 -4.06 9.49
C ARG A 170 -4.72 -4.14 9.10
N HIS A 171 -5.11 -5.16 8.37
CA HIS A 171 -6.48 -5.32 7.88
C HIS A 171 -7.51 -5.47 9.00
N ASP A 172 -7.16 -6.07 10.14
CA ASP A 172 -8.05 -6.16 11.30
C ASP A 172 -8.40 -4.79 11.90
N LEU A 173 -7.53 -3.77 11.73
CA LEU A 173 -7.87 -2.40 12.09
C LEU A 173 -8.95 -1.83 11.16
N TRP A 174 -8.88 -2.11 9.86
CA TRP A 174 -9.91 -1.70 8.89
C TRP A 174 -11.28 -2.27 9.26
N LEU A 175 -11.34 -3.53 9.66
CA LEU A 175 -12.59 -4.19 10.05
C LEU A 175 -13.16 -3.67 11.39
N SER A 176 -12.41 -2.90 12.15
CA SER A 176 -12.81 -2.34 13.45
C SER A 176 -13.48 -0.98 13.36
N ILE A 177 -13.52 -0.37 12.17
CA ILE A 177 -14.16 0.93 11.88
C ILE A 177 -15.42 0.76 11.05
#